data_541c366bee71bfeed07a9978c911035e
#
_entry.id   541c366bee71bfeed07a9978c911035e
#
_cell.length_a   1.000
_cell.length_b   1.000
_cell.length_c   1.000
_cell.angle_alpha   90.00
_cell.angle_beta   90.00
_cell.angle_gamma   90.00
#
_symmetry.space_group_name_H-M   'P 1'
#
loop_
_entity.id
_entity.type
_entity.pdbx_description
1 polymer ?
#
loop_
_entity_poly.entity_id
_entity_poly.type
_entity_poly.pdbx_seq_one_letter_code
_entity_poly.pdbx_strand_id
1 'polypeptide(L)' 'MADYRTFTVGDDGHFVGSKALICASDDEAIEKARRLLEGRDIELWCGDRFVVRLSRKAE' A
#
# COMPACT_ATOMS: atom_id res chain seq x y z
N MET A 1 17.45 -2.25 3.83
CA MET A 1 16.27 -1.65 3.21
C MET A 1 15.59 -2.66 2.32
N ALA A 2 14.31 -2.59 2.23
CA ALA A 2 13.54 -3.57 1.48
C ALA A 2 12.66 -2.87 0.45
N ASP A 3 12.36 -3.59 -0.63
CA ASP A 3 11.50 -3.09 -1.67
C ASP A 3 10.05 -3.40 -1.34
N TYR A 4 9.26 -2.35 -1.21
CA TYR A 4 7.83 -2.49 -0.98
C TYR A 4 7.07 -1.97 -2.18
N ARG A 5 5.85 -2.43 -2.34
CA ARG A 5 5.01 -1.98 -3.43
C ARG A 5 3.59 -1.81 -2.94
N THR A 6 2.98 -0.70 -3.32
CA THR A 6 1.58 -0.46 -3.03
C THR A 6 0.77 -0.68 -4.28
N PHE A 7 -0.44 -1.21 -4.12
CA PHE A 7 -1.38 -1.38 -5.20
C PHE A 7 -2.66 -0.64 -4.83
N THR A 8 -3.05 0.31 -5.67
CA THR A 8 -4.28 1.04 -5.46
C THR A 8 -5.44 0.22 -6.00
N VAL A 9 -6.46 0.04 -5.17
CA VAL A 9 -7.62 -0.78 -5.52
C VAL A 9 -8.74 0.14 -5.98
N GLY A 10 -9.25 -0.12 -7.17
CA GLY A 10 -10.36 0.66 -7.72
C GLY A 10 -11.69 0.28 -7.10
N ASP A 11 -12.73 1.02 -7.47
CA ASP A 11 -14.06 0.81 -6.92
C ASP A 11 -14.62 -0.58 -7.28
N ASP A 12 -14.17 -1.12 -8.41
CA ASP A 12 -14.64 -2.43 -8.85
C ASP A 12 -13.77 -3.58 -8.34
N GLY A 13 -12.80 -3.26 -7.47
CA GLY A 13 -11.93 -4.28 -6.90
C GLY A 13 -10.68 -4.59 -7.71
N HIS A 14 -10.51 -3.95 -8.85
CA HIS A 14 -9.31 -4.16 -9.66
C HIS A 14 -8.22 -3.17 -9.26
N PHE A 15 -6.98 -3.58 -9.45
CA PHE A 15 -5.86 -2.69 -9.20
C PHE A 15 -5.79 -1.67 -10.33
N VAL A 16 -5.73 -0.38 -9.96
CA VAL A 16 -5.68 0.69 -10.95
C VAL A 16 -4.35 1.40 -10.94
N GLY A 17 -3.43 1.05 -10.07
CA GLY A 17 -2.13 1.67 -10.03
C GLY A 17 -1.24 0.98 -9.03
N SER A 18 0.06 1.26 -9.15
CA SER A 18 1.01 0.72 -8.19
C SER A 18 2.12 1.73 -7.99
N LYS A 19 2.84 1.59 -6.87
CA LYS A 19 3.93 2.48 -6.56
C LYS A 19 4.97 1.72 -5.75
N ALA A 20 6.23 1.92 -6.08
CA ALA A 20 7.32 1.27 -5.38
C ALA A 20 7.79 2.16 -4.24
N LEU A 21 8.10 1.53 -3.11
CA LEU A 21 8.63 2.21 -1.94
C LEU A 21 9.86 1.45 -1.47
N ILE A 22 10.84 2.19 -0.96
CA ILE A 22 12.01 1.58 -0.34
C ILE A 22 12.01 2.03 1.11
N CYS A 23 11.91 1.06 2.02
CA CYS A 23 11.75 1.37 3.43
C CYS A 23 12.61 0.43 4.26
N ALA A 24 12.89 0.86 5.46
CA ALA A 24 13.73 0.06 6.37
C ALA A 24 12.94 -1.01 7.08
N SER A 25 11.64 -0.82 7.25
CA SER A 25 10.81 -1.76 7.99
C SER A 25 9.38 -1.70 7.50
N ASP A 26 8.59 -2.70 7.90
CA ASP A 26 7.16 -2.71 7.58
C ASP A 26 6.46 -1.48 8.15
N ASP A 27 6.81 -1.09 9.37
CA ASP A 27 6.18 0.07 10.01
C ASP A 27 6.38 1.33 9.19
N GLU A 28 7.59 1.53 8.69
CA GLU A 28 7.87 2.69 7.87
C GLU A 28 7.10 2.63 6.56
N ALA A 29 7.03 1.44 5.97
CA ALA A 29 6.31 1.28 4.72
C ALA A 29 4.81 1.55 4.91
N ILE A 30 4.26 1.09 6.04
CA ILE A 30 2.85 1.31 6.33
C ILE A 30 2.57 2.81 6.49
N GLU A 31 3.46 3.53 7.17
CA GLU A 31 3.28 4.96 7.31
C GLU A 31 3.28 5.67 5.97
N LYS A 32 4.21 5.29 5.11
CA LYS A 32 4.28 5.93 3.79
C LYS A 32 3.07 5.55 2.94
N ALA A 33 2.64 4.30 3.02
CA ALA A 33 1.49 3.86 2.24
C ALA A 33 0.23 4.57 2.70
N ARG A 34 0.11 4.82 4.02
CA ARG A 34 -1.05 5.50 4.55
C ARG A 34 -1.22 6.89 3.95
N ARG A 35 -0.11 7.55 3.66
CA ARG A 35 -0.16 8.88 3.07
C ARG A 35 -0.60 8.85 1.60
N LEU A 36 -0.59 7.67 0.99
CA LEU A 36 -1.02 7.54 -0.39
C LEU A 36 -2.51 7.24 -0.51
N LEU A 37 -3.21 7.10 0.62
CA LEU A 37 -4.65 6.90 0.58
C LEU A 37 -5.32 8.18 0.11
N GLU A 38 -5.95 8.11 -1.05
CA GLU A 38 -6.61 9.27 -1.64
C GLU A 38 -7.98 8.86 -2.15
N GLY A 39 -8.78 8.35 -1.21
CA GLY A 39 -10.12 7.93 -1.56
C GLY A 39 -10.22 6.51 -2.06
N ARG A 40 -9.14 5.75 -2.03
CA ARG A 40 -9.14 4.37 -2.47
C ARG A 40 -8.33 3.51 -1.52
N ASP A 41 -8.69 2.23 -1.47
CA ASP A 41 -7.95 1.29 -0.66
C ASP A 41 -6.58 1.01 -1.28
N ILE A 42 -5.63 0.68 -0.45
CA ILE A 42 -4.27 0.38 -0.92
C ILE A 42 -3.81 -0.90 -0.25
N GLU A 43 -3.21 -1.80 -1.03
CA GLU A 43 -2.55 -3.00 -0.50
C GLU A 43 -1.06 -2.78 -0.52
N LEU A 44 -0.40 -3.13 0.57
CA LEU A 44 1.04 -3.00 0.69
C LEU A 44 1.68 -4.37 0.68
N TRP A 45 2.66 -4.55 -0.19
CA TRP A 45 3.36 -5.80 -0.36
C TRP A 45 4.86 -5.58 -0.24
N CYS A 46 5.55 -6.60 0.21
CA CYS A 46 7.02 -6.63 0.22
C CYS A 46 7.43 -7.82 -0.65
N GLY A 47 7.79 -7.54 -1.91
CA GLY A 47 8.01 -8.59 -2.86
C GLY A 47 6.71 -9.35 -3.09
N ASP A 48 6.71 -10.64 -2.82
CA ASP A 48 5.51 -11.46 -2.95
C ASP A 48 4.85 -11.73 -1.61
N ARG A 49 5.25 -11.00 -0.56
CA ARG A 49 4.68 -11.15 0.78
C ARG A 49 3.69 -10.03 1.04
N PHE A 50 2.45 -10.40 1.30
CA PHE A 50 1.41 -9.43 1.65
C PHE A 50 1.71 -8.87 3.05
N VAL A 51 1.66 -7.54 3.18
CA VAL A 51 1.92 -6.89 4.46
C VAL A 51 0.62 -6.45 5.12
N VAL A 52 -0.13 -5.57 4.45
CA VAL A 52 -1.34 -5.04 5.06
C VAL A 52 -2.20 -4.40 3.97
N ARG A 53 -3.49 -4.34 4.22
CA ARG A 53 -4.42 -3.60 3.37
C ARG A 53 -4.90 -2.38 4.16
N LEU A 54 -4.75 -1.21 3.57
CA LEU A 54 -5.17 0.05 4.17
C LEU A 54 -6.46 0.50 3.52
N SER A 55 -7.44 0.83 4.33
CA SER A 55 -8.75 1.23 3.83
C SER A 55 -8.86 2.75 3.82
N ARG A 56 -9.48 3.27 2.77
CA ARG A 56 -9.72 4.70 2.68
C ARG A 56 -10.65 5.19 3.78
N LYS A 57 -11.38 4.28 4.40
CA LYS A 57 -12.32 4.64 5.45
C LYS A 57 -11.72 4.44 6.83
N ALA A 58 -10.44 4.43 6.93
CA ALA A 58 -9.78 4.31 8.22
C ALA A 58 -10.14 5.52 9.08
N GLU A 59 -10.77 5.29 10.16
CA GLU A 59 -11.03 6.33 11.13
C GLU A 59 -11.56 5.74 12.39
#